data_ad21b7e05495fcad7ec1b1aa9972d7d1
#
_entry.id   ad21b7e05495fcad7ec1b1aa9972d7d1
#
_cell.length_a   1.000
_cell.length_b   1.000
_cell.length_c   1.000
_cell.angle_alpha   90.00
_cell.angle_beta   90.00
_cell.angle_gamma   90.00
#
_symmetry.space_group_name_H-M   'P 1'
#
loop_
_entity.id
_entity.type
_entity.pdbx_description
1 polymer ?
#
loop_
_entity_poly.entity_id
_entity_poly.type
_entity_poly.pdbx_seq_one_letter_code
_entity_poly.pdbx_strand_id
1 'polypeptide(L)'
;MNTISFYNRILRAVYNRAVEKGFTKQVFPFKHVYTGVEKTIKRGLPINTIRNIRNMDLSHCRTLDYARDMFLFSFYTRGMSFVDMAYLKKNDLKNGVLIYRRKKTGQQLCIRWERHMQDILEKYPMSQESPYLLPIILKAGEEERKQYNNALHLVNKKLKFISNSLQLTIPLTMYVARHS
;
A
#
# COMPACT_ATOMS: atom_id res chain seq x y z
N MET A 1 14.12 0.08 -15.42
CA MET A 1 13.73 0.05 -16.85
C MET A 1 12.23 0.16 -17.11
N ASN A 2 11.33 -0.43 -16.30
CA ASN A 2 9.89 -0.42 -16.56
C ASN A 2 9.23 0.97 -16.70
N THR A 3 9.68 1.99 -15.96
CA THR A 3 9.13 3.37 -16.08
C THR A 3 9.43 3.97 -17.44
N ILE A 4 10.67 3.83 -17.95
CA ILE A 4 11.08 4.33 -19.27
C ILE A 4 10.29 3.58 -20.34
N SER A 5 10.21 2.26 -20.25
CA SER A 5 9.41 1.43 -21.15
C SER A 5 7.91 1.83 -21.18
N PHE A 6 7.35 2.18 -20.03
CA PHE A 6 5.97 2.67 -19.93
C PHE A 6 5.75 3.95 -20.76
N TYR A 7 6.63 4.95 -20.59
CA TYR A 7 6.54 6.18 -21.39
C TYR A 7 6.81 5.94 -22.88
N ASN A 8 7.77 5.11 -23.22
CA ASN A 8 8.06 4.74 -24.60
C ASN A 8 6.87 4.05 -25.28
N ARG A 9 6.12 3.23 -24.58
CA ARG A 9 4.87 2.62 -25.10
C ARG A 9 3.81 3.67 -25.40
N ILE A 10 3.66 4.67 -24.53
CA ILE A 10 2.70 5.77 -24.75
C ILE A 10 3.12 6.58 -25.97
N LEU A 11 4.38 6.97 -26.05
CA LEU A 11 4.92 7.72 -27.18
C LEU A 11 4.77 6.95 -28.50
N ARG A 12 5.06 5.65 -28.50
CA ARG A 12 4.85 4.78 -29.67
C ARG A 12 3.38 4.73 -30.09
N ALA A 13 2.45 4.65 -29.15
CA ALA A 13 1.03 4.65 -29.45
C ALA A 13 0.57 5.98 -30.07
N VAL A 14 1.05 7.12 -29.55
CA VAL A 14 0.75 8.45 -30.10
C VAL A 14 1.32 8.59 -31.52
N TYR A 15 2.59 8.19 -31.72
CA TYR A 15 3.24 8.22 -33.03
C TYR A 15 2.49 7.37 -34.06
N ASN A 16 2.14 6.12 -33.74
CA ASN A 16 1.42 5.24 -34.63
C ASN A 16 0.06 5.84 -35.01
N ARG A 17 -0.64 6.46 -34.06
CA ARG A 17 -1.92 7.16 -34.34
C ARG A 17 -1.74 8.37 -35.26
N ALA A 18 -0.60 9.09 -35.16
CA ALA A 18 -0.29 10.18 -36.08
C ALA A 18 -0.02 9.67 -37.51
N VAL A 19 0.67 8.53 -37.65
CA VAL A 19 0.87 7.85 -38.94
C VAL A 19 -0.45 7.41 -39.55
N GLU A 20 -1.32 6.72 -38.76
CA GLU A 20 -2.65 6.28 -39.20
C GLU A 20 -3.53 7.43 -39.70
N LYS A 21 -3.41 8.62 -39.06
CA LYS A 21 -4.15 9.82 -39.46
C LYS A 21 -3.49 10.62 -40.59
N GLY A 22 -2.38 10.14 -41.14
CA GLY A 22 -1.66 10.82 -42.22
C GLY A 22 -0.89 12.09 -41.82
N PHE A 23 -0.75 12.35 -40.49
CA PHE A 23 0.01 13.53 -40.00
C PHE A 23 1.51 13.39 -40.17
N THR A 24 2.03 12.16 -40.29
CA THR A 24 3.44 11.86 -40.51
C THR A 24 3.61 10.56 -41.27
N LYS A 25 4.81 10.35 -41.86
CA LYS A 25 5.16 9.09 -42.51
C LYS A 25 5.76 8.11 -41.49
N GLN A 26 5.60 6.80 -41.75
CA GLN A 26 6.20 5.77 -40.90
C GLN A 26 7.71 5.69 -41.11
N VAL A 27 8.48 5.97 -40.03
CA VAL A 27 9.95 5.89 -40.03
C VAL A 27 10.49 4.97 -38.91
N PHE A 28 9.59 4.24 -38.24
CA PHE A 28 9.89 3.26 -37.18
C PHE A 28 10.81 3.76 -36.06
N PRO A 29 10.56 4.93 -35.44
CA PRO A 29 11.49 5.53 -34.47
C PRO A 29 11.65 4.69 -33.18
N PHE A 30 10.75 3.75 -32.92
CA PHE A 30 10.77 2.85 -31.75
C PHE A 30 11.31 1.45 -32.06
N LYS A 31 11.91 1.22 -33.25
CA LYS A 31 12.40 -0.11 -33.67
C LYS A 31 13.43 -0.70 -32.68
N HIS A 32 14.32 0.14 -32.17
CA HIS A 32 15.39 -0.24 -31.24
C HIS A 32 15.16 0.22 -29.79
N VAL A 33 13.95 0.70 -29.49
CA VAL A 33 13.62 1.18 -28.15
C VAL A 33 12.92 0.09 -27.37
N TYR A 34 13.43 -0.21 -26.17
CA TYR A 34 12.80 -1.20 -25.28
C TYR A 34 11.42 -0.72 -24.81
N THR A 35 10.40 -1.50 -25.15
CA THR A 35 8.99 -1.26 -24.78
C THR A 35 8.37 -2.43 -24.04
N GLY A 36 9.19 -3.40 -23.60
CA GLY A 36 8.76 -4.57 -22.84
C GLY A 36 8.45 -4.26 -21.38
N VAL A 37 8.08 -5.28 -20.64
CA VAL A 37 7.87 -5.24 -19.18
C VAL A 37 8.80 -6.27 -18.54
N GLU A 38 9.74 -5.78 -17.73
CA GLU A 38 10.61 -6.66 -16.94
C GLU A 38 9.82 -7.24 -15.75
N LYS A 39 10.05 -8.51 -15.47
CA LYS A 39 9.53 -9.14 -14.27
C LYS A 39 10.19 -8.52 -13.04
N THR A 40 9.37 -7.95 -12.16
CA THR A 40 9.85 -7.45 -10.87
C THR A 40 9.89 -8.57 -9.84
N ILE A 41 10.94 -8.61 -9.03
CA ILE A 41 11.05 -9.55 -7.92
C ILE A 41 9.96 -9.23 -6.91
N LYS A 42 9.11 -10.22 -6.60
CA LYS A 42 8.12 -10.09 -5.54
C LYS A 42 8.84 -10.09 -4.18
N ARG A 43 8.58 -9.07 -3.37
CA ARG A 43 9.22 -8.88 -2.06
C ARG A 43 8.32 -9.39 -0.93
N GLY A 44 7.73 -10.58 -1.10
CA GLY A 44 6.95 -11.21 -0.04
C GLY A 44 7.86 -11.80 1.05
N LEU A 45 7.37 -11.82 2.29
CA LEU A 45 8.06 -12.42 3.43
C LEU A 45 7.48 -13.80 3.75
N PRO A 46 8.31 -14.73 4.23
CA PRO A 46 7.84 -15.99 4.80
C PRO A 46 6.94 -15.77 6.01
N ILE A 47 5.97 -16.64 6.23
CA ILE A 47 5.03 -16.55 7.35
C ILE A 47 5.74 -16.52 8.73
N ASN A 48 6.85 -17.23 8.87
CA ASN A 48 7.63 -17.22 10.11
C ASN A 48 8.22 -15.82 10.38
N THR A 49 8.65 -15.10 9.36
CA THR A 49 9.11 -13.70 9.51
C THR A 49 7.96 -12.79 9.95
N ILE A 50 6.75 -12.98 9.40
CA ILE A 50 5.56 -12.23 9.83
C ILE A 50 5.25 -12.52 11.31
N ARG A 51 5.35 -13.79 11.75
CA ARG A 51 5.18 -14.16 13.17
C ARG A 51 6.21 -13.49 14.06
N ASN A 52 7.48 -13.44 13.64
CA ASN A 52 8.53 -12.76 14.39
C ASN A 52 8.23 -11.26 14.51
N ILE A 53 7.83 -10.60 13.43
CA ILE A 53 7.41 -9.19 13.43
C ILE A 53 6.26 -8.97 14.41
N ARG A 54 5.25 -9.84 14.39
CA ARG A 54 4.09 -9.76 15.31
C ARG A 54 4.50 -9.88 16.77
N ASN A 55 5.41 -10.79 17.07
CA ASN A 55 5.79 -11.14 18.44
C ASN A 55 6.89 -10.22 19.02
N MET A 56 7.38 -9.22 18.27
CA MET A 56 8.34 -8.25 18.81
C MET A 56 7.70 -7.44 19.93
N ASP A 57 8.40 -7.35 21.07
CA ASP A 57 8.03 -6.38 22.10
C ASP A 57 8.52 -4.97 21.68
N LEU A 58 7.57 -4.13 21.35
CA LEU A 58 7.79 -2.72 20.97
C LEU A 58 7.05 -1.77 21.91
N SER A 59 6.64 -2.24 23.09
CA SER A 59 5.90 -1.46 24.10
C SER A 59 6.65 -0.20 24.53
N HIS A 60 7.98 -0.25 24.51
CA HIS A 60 8.89 0.86 24.85
C HIS A 60 8.90 1.99 23.80
N CYS A 61 8.36 1.76 22.58
CA CYS A 61 8.36 2.75 21.50
C CYS A 61 7.05 2.76 20.71
N ARG A 62 6.11 3.61 21.15
CA ARG A 62 4.76 3.72 20.55
C ARG A 62 4.76 3.89 19.01
N THR A 63 5.75 4.58 18.46
CA THR A 63 5.81 4.80 17.00
C THR A 63 6.28 3.58 16.22
N LEU A 64 7.15 2.73 16.80
CA LEU A 64 7.54 1.44 16.21
C LEU A 64 6.38 0.45 16.30
N ASP A 65 5.74 0.41 17.45
CA ASP A 65 4.58 -0.42 17.72
C ASP A 65 3.43 -0.11 16.74
N TYR A 66 3.11 1.19 16.57
CA TYR A 66 2.14 1.65 15.56
C TYR A 66 2.52 1.22 14.13
N ALA A 67 3.77 1.39 13.73
CA ALA A 67 4.21 1.02 12.38
C ALA A 67 4.12 -0.49 12.13
N ARG A 68 4.49 -1.32 13.13
CA ARG A 68 4.29 -2.77 13.10
C ARG A 68 2.81 -3.12 12.91
N ASP A 69 1.94 -2.50 13.71
CA ASP A 69 0.52 -2.82 13.71
C ASP A 69 -0.15 -2.41 12.38
N MET A 70 0.24 -1.28 11.78
CA MET A 70 -0.22 -0.92 10.43
C MET A 70 0.27 -1.90 9.36
N PHE A 71 1.49 -2.40 9.47
CA PHE A 71 2.02 -3.44 8.59
C PHE A 71 1.22 -4.73 8.73
N LEU A 72 0.98 -5.19 9.96
CA LEU A 72 0.19 -6.40 10.24
C LEU A 72 -1.26 -6.25 9.82
N PHE A 73 -1.87 -5.08 10.01
CA PHE A 73 -3.24 -4.83 9.54
C PHE A 73 -3.35 -4.96 8.02
N SER A 74 -2.39 -4.41 7.28
CA SER A 74 -2.32 -4.60 5.83
C SER A 74 -2.19 -6.08 5.45
N PHE A 75 -1.35 -6.84 6.16
CA PHE A 75 -1.19 -8.27 5.94
C PHE A 75 -2.49 -9.05 6.23
N TYR A 76 -3.12 -8.83 7.39
CA TYR A 76 -4.38 -9.50 7.78
C TYR A 76 -5.53 -9.16 6.83
N THR A 77 -5.56 -7.94 6.29
CA THR A 77 -6.53 -7.52 5.28
C THR A 77 -6.13 -7.90 3.84
N ARG A 78 -5.34 -8.97 3.68
CA ARG A 78 -4.92 -9.56 2.39
C ARG A 78 -4.19 -8.57 1.49
N GLY A 79 -3.31 -7.77 2.09
CA GLY A 79 -2.48 -6.81 1.37
C GLY A 79 -3.22 -5.53 0.98
N MET A 80 -4.12 -5.05 1.84
CA MET A 80 -4.75 -3.76 1.66
C MET A 80 -3.69 -2.66 1.53
N SER A 81 -3.83 -1.79 0.53
CA SER A 81 -2.87 -0.71 0.34
C SER A 81 -2.99 0.34 1.44
N PHE A 82 -1.90 1.02 1.78
CA PHE A 82 -1.92 2.02 2.85
C PHE A 82 -2.89 3.18 2.55
N VAL A 83 -3.09 3.51 1.27
CA VAL A 83 -4.09 4.51 0.90
C VAL A 83 -5.52 4.00 1.13
N ASP A 84 -5.80 2.72 0.88
CA ASP A 84 -7.12 2.15 1.16
C ASP A 84 -7.35 2.09 2.68
N MET A 85 -6.33 1.72 3.47
CA MET A 85 -6.36 1.74 4.94
C MET A 85 -6.66 3.15 5.49
N ALA A 86 -6.01 4.19 4.93
CA ALA A 86 -6.16 5.56 5.39
C ALA A 86 -7.58 6.11 5.23
N TYR A 87 -8.27 5.68 4.18
CA TYR A 87 -9.63 6.12 3.87
C TYR A 87 -10.71 5.09 4.22
N LEU A 88 -10.35 4.03 4.93
CA LEU A 88 -11.29 3.04 5.42
C LEU A 88 -12.21 3.66 6.47
N LYS A 89 -13.52 3.52 6.27
CA LYS A 89 -14.52 4.13 7.15
C LYS A 89 -15.05 3.12 8.16
N LYS A 90 -15.52 3.61 9.30
CA LYS A 90 -16.21 2.78 10.31
C LYS A 90 -17.40 2.03 9.73
N ASN A 91 -18.14 2.68 8.82
CA ASN A 91 -19.30 2.09 8.15
C ASN A 91 -18.96 1.00 7.12
N ASP A 92 -17.66 0.83 6.77
CA ASP A 92 -17.22 -0.25 5.89
C ASP A 92 -17.15 -1.60 6.63
N LEU A 93 -17.13 -1.56 7.97
CA LEU A 93 -17.16 -2.75 8.83
C LEU A 93 -18.59 -2.99 9.35
N LYS A 94 -19.26 -4.05 8.88
CA LYS A 94 -20.62 -4.42 9.27
C LYS A 94 -20.74 -5.92 9.42
N ASN A 95 -21.39 -6.35 10.49
CA ASN A 95 -21.72 -7.77 10.70
C ASN A 95 -20.52 -8.72 10.57
N GLY A 96 -19.34 -8.32 11.06
CA GLY A 96 -18.12 -9.12 10.98
C GLY A 96 -17.53 -9.25 9.57
N VAL A 97 -17.91 -8.35 8.65
CA VAL A 97 -17.36 -8.29 7.30
C VAL A 97 -16.92 -6.85 6.99
N LEU A 98 -15.70 -6.72 6.51
CA LEU A 98 -15.15 -5.47 5.99
C LEU A 98 -15.39 -5.40 4.49
N ILE A 99 -16.16 -4.41 4.02
CA ILE A 99 -16.50 -4.21 2.62
C ILE A 99 -16.02 -2.83 2.20
N TYR A 100 -15.04 -2.78 1.29
CA TYR A 100 -14.49 -1.52 0.82
C TYR A 100 -14.20 -1.53 -0.68
N ARG A 101 -14.09 -0.35 -1.29
CA ARG A 101 -13.68 -0.18 -2.68
C ARG A 101 -12.25 0.32 -2.76
N ARG A 102 -11.41 -0.39 -3.52
CA ARG A 102 -10.02 0.02 -3.77
C ARG A 102 -9.97 1.35 -4.50
N LYS A 103 -9.23 2.32 -3.96
CA LYS A 103 -9.08 3.65 -4.58
C LYS A 103 -8.47 3.61 -5.98
N LYS A 104 -7.53 2.67 -6.23
CA LYS A 104 -6.83 2.57 -7.52
C LYS A 104 -7.69 1.99 -8.64
N THR A 105 -8.54 1.02 -8.35
CA THR A 105 -9.23 0.21 -9.38
C THR A 105 -10.76 0.27 -9.29
N GLY A 106 -11.32 0.83 -8.22
CA GLY A 106 -12.76 0.81 -7.96
C GLY A 106 -13.32 -0.57 -7.61
N GLN A 107 -12.48 -1.61 -7.58
CA GLN A 107 -12.91 -2.97 -7.26
C GLN A 107 -13.41 -3.04 -5.81
N GLN A 108 -14.59 -3.61 -5.61
CA GLN A 108 -15.10 -3.92 -4.27
C GLN A 108 -14.47 -5.21 -3.75
N LEU A 109 -14.03 -5.19 -2.51
CA LEU A 109 -13.47 -6.32 -1.80
C LEU A 109 -14.24 -6.55 -0.51
N CYS A 110 -14.43 -7.84 -0.17
CA CYS A 110 -15.07 -8.30 1.05
C CYS A 110 -14.05 -9.13 1.82
N ILE A 111 -13.81 -8.77 3.08
CA ILE A 111 -12.84 -9.44 3.95
C ILE A 111 -13.57 -9.82 5.25
N ARG A 112 -13.51 -11.09 5.62
CA ARG A 112 -14.00 -11.53 6.92
C ARG A 112 -13.18 -10.83 8.02
N TRP A 113 -13.88 -10.23 8.98
CA TRP A 113 -13.24 -9.58 10.12
C TRP A 113 -12.77 -10.61 11.12
N GLU A 114 -11.52 -10.50 11.55
CA GLU A 114 -10.90 -11.45 12.46
C GLU A 114 -10.41 -10.76 13.75
N ARG A 115 -10.24 -11.54 14.81
CA ARG A 115 -9.82 -11.04 16.12
C ARG A 115 -8.53 -10.21 16.05
N HIS A 116 -7.55 -10.62 15.28
CA HIS A 116 -6.28 -9.89 15.14
C HIS A 116 -6.43 -8.46 14.56
N MET A 117 -7.42 -8.25 13.70
CA MET A 117 -7.73 -6.91 13.17
C MET A 117 -8.41 -6.08 14.24
N GLN A 118 -9.29 -6.70 15.03
CA GLN A 118 -9.99 -6.06 16.14
C GLN A 118 -9.02 -5.61 17.24
N ASP A 119 -8.07 -6.46 17.61
CA ASP A 119 -7.05 -6.14 18.62
C ASP A 119 -6.24 -4.89 18.24
N ILE A 120 -5.93 -4.71 16.95
CA ILE A 120 -5.26 -3.50 16.45
C ILE A 120 -6.17 -2.28 16.58
N LEU A 121 -7.46 -2.39 16.24
CA LEU A 121 -8.39 -1.27 16.38
C LEU A 121 -8.55 -0.84 17.83
N GLU A 122 -8.71 -1.77 18.73
CA GLU A 122 -8.90 -1.52 20.17
C GLU A 122 -7.68 -0.79 20.78
N LYS A 123 -6.50 -1.05 20.25
CA LYS A 123 -5.26 -0.40 20.67
C LYS A 123 -5.15 1.06 20.23
N TYR A 124 -5.84 1.44 19.15
CA TYR A 124 -5.81 2.78 18.57
C TYR A 124 -7.22 3.36 18.40
N PRO A 125 -7.92 3.65 19.50
CA PRO A 125 -9.30 4.15 19.41
C PRO A 125 -9.35 5.50 18.70
N MET A 126 -10.24 5.61 17.72
CA MET A 126 -10.52 6.85 17.01
C MET A 126 -11.65 7.61 17.69
N SER A 127 -11.60 8.95 17.65
CA SER A 127 -12.72 9.79 18.07
C SER A 127 -14.03 9.36 17.41
N GLN A 128 -15.13 9.47 18.14
CA GLN A 128 -16.47 9.16 17.59
C GLN A 128 -16.82 10.02 16.38
N GLU A 129 -16.36 11.25 16.34
CA GLU A 129 -16.57 12.21 15.25
C GLU A 129 -15.80 11.83 13.96
N SER A 130 -14.69 11.10 14.09
CA SER A 130 -13.93 10.68 12.92
C SER A 130 -14.67 9.59 12.14
N PRO A 131 -14.87 9.75 10.82
CA PRO A 131 -15.47 8.71 9.99
C PRO A 131 -14.53 7.54 9.74
N TYR A 132 -13.22 7.73 9.97
CA TYR A 132 -12.19 6.74 9.61
C TYR A 132 -12.03 5.67 10.68
N LEU A 133 -11.68 4.46 10.21
CA LEU A 133 -11.51 3.28 11.05
C LEU A 133 -10.13 3.25 11.73
N LEU A 134 -9.08 3.71 11.05
CA LEU A 134 -7.68 3.68 11.50
C LEU A 134 -7.12 5.08 11.73
N PRO A 135 -6.18 5.27 12.69
CA PRO A 135 -5.60 6.56 13.02
C PRO A 135 -4.50 7.00 12.04
N ILE A 136 -4.82 7.00 10.75
CA ILE A 136 -3.91 7.45 9.68
C ILE A 136 -4.26 8.90 9.29
N ILE A 137 -5.56 9.17 9.11
CA ILE A 137 -6.11 10.51 8.95
C ILE A 137 -6.83 10.85 10.26
N LEU A 138 -6.26 11.77 11.02
CA LEU A 138 -6.78 12.12 12.35
C LEU A 138 -7.88 13.19 12.27
N LYS A 139 -7.76 14.12 11.33
CA LYS A 139 -8.70 15.20 11.11
C LYS A 139 -9.33 15.07 9.72
N ALA A 140 -10.58 14.62 9.70
CA ALA A 140 -11.34 14.49 8.47
C ALA A 140 -11.61 15.88 7.87
N GLY A 141 -11.49 15.98 6.53
CA GLY A 141 -11.72 17.25 5.82
C GLY A 141 -10.55 18.24 5.84
N GLU A 142 -9.54 18.06 6.69
CA GLU A 142 -8.38 18.93 6.77
C GLU A 142 -7.14 18.29 6.12
N GLU A 143 -6.64 18.81 5.00
CA GLU A 143 -5.40 18.38 4.34
C GLU A 143 -5.14 16.86 4.40
N GLU A 144 -6.16 16.02 4.21
CA GLU A 144 -6.11 14.56 4.39
C GLU A 144 -4.98 13.90 3.61
N ARG A 145 -4.69 14.40 2.41
CA ARG A 145 -3.57 13.90 1.59
C ARG A 145 -2.21 14.13 2.26
N LYS A 146 -2.04 15.26 2.94
CA LYS A 146 -0.81 15.58 3.67
C LYS A 146 -0.67 14.70 4.91
N GLN A 147 -1.77 14.51 5.67
CA GLN A 147 -1.80 13.61 6.81
C GLN A 147 -1.44 12.18 6.38
N TYR A 148 -2.07 11.68 5.33
CA TYR A 148 -1.76 10.38 4.73
C TYR A 148 -0.27 10.25 4.36
N ASN A 149 0.29 11.23 3.64
CA ASN A 149 1.68 11.19 3.21
C ASN A 149 2.64 11.18 4.41
N ASN A 150 2.40 12.02 5.40
CA ASN A 150 3.20 12.08 6.63
C ASN A 150 3.16 10.75 7.39
N ALA A 151 1.96 10.16 7.54
CA ALA A 151 1.80 8.86 8.18
C ALA A 151 2.53 7.75 7.41
N LEU A 152 2.42 7.72 6.08
CA LEU A 152 3.13 6.73 5.24
C LEU A 152 4.65 6.85 5.37
N HIS A 153 5.18 8.08 5.36
CA HIS A 153 6.61 8.33 5.56
C HIS A 153 7.08 7.86 6.94
N LEU A 154 6.34 8.21 8.01
CA LEU A 154 6.63 7.79 9.37
C LEU A 154 6.63 6.26 9.48
N VAL A 155 5.56 5.60 9.03
CA VAL A 155 5.41 4.14 9.07
C VAL A 155 6.56 3.46 8.33
N ASN A 156 6.84 3.85 7.08
CA ASN A 156 7.93 3.25 6.32
C ASN A 156 9.32 3.48 6.95
N LYS A 157 9.56 4.67 7.56
CA LYS A 157 10.79 4.95 8.30
C LYS A 157 10.94 3.99 9.50
N LYS A 158 9.86 3.80 10.27
CA LYS A 158 9.86 2.91 11.45
C LYS A 158 9.94 1.42 11.07
N LEU A 159 9.30 1.01 9.98
CA LEU A 159 9.42 -0.35 9.46
C LEU A 159 10.85 -0.71 9.06
N LYS A 160 11.64 0.25 8.56
CA LYS A 160 13.08 0.02 8.29
C LYS A 160 13.86 -0.28 9.57
N PHE A 161 13.55 0.36 10.70
CA PHE A 161 14.18 0.03 11.99
C PHE A 161 13.82 -1.40 12.41
N ILE A 162 12.56 -1.80 12.32
CA ILE A 162 12.12 -3.17 12.61
C ILE A 162 12.85 -4.17 11.71
N SER A 163 12.98 -3.86 10.41
CA SER A 163 13.72 -4.67 9.44
C SER A 163 15.18 -4.89 9.86
N ASN A 164 15.85 -3.82 10.28
CA ASN A 164 17.25 -3.89 10.72
C ASN A 164 17.40 -4.69 12.01
N SER A 165 16.51 -4.51 12.99
CA SER A 165 16.52 -5.26 14.25
C SER A 165 16.33 -6.77 14.05
N LEU A 166 15.56 -7.15 13.02
CA LEU A 166 15.36 -8.56 12.62
C LEU A 166 16.39 -9.05 11.58
N GLN A 167 17.37 -8.24 11.22
CA GLN A 167 18.40 -8.55 10.21
C GLN A 167 17.83 -9.05 8.89
N LEU A 168 16.69 -8.48 8.45
CA LEU A 168 16.05 -8.91 7.23
C LEU A 168 16.84 -8.41 6.00
N THR A 169 17.00 -9.27 5.01
CA THR A 169 17.64 -8.94 3.72
C THR A 169 16.84 -7.93 2.89
N ILE A 170 15.52 -7.86 3.12
CA ILE A 170 14.61 -6.96 2.42
C ILE A 170 14.10 -5.92 3.42
N PRO A 171 14.28 -4.61 3.16
CA PRO A 171 13.76 -3.58 4.04
C PRO A 171 12.23 -3.60 4.06
N LEU A 172 11.65 -3.60 5.26
CA LEU A 172 10.21 -3.55 5.44
C LEU A 172 9.64 -2.21 4.96
N THR A 173 8.54 -2.28 4.25
CA THR A 173 7.70 -1.15 3.86
C THR A 173 6.25 -1.63 3.77
N MET A 174 5.30 -0.70 3.71
CA MET A 174 3.88 -1.05 3.47
C MET A 174 3.66 -1.77 2.13
N TYR A 175 4.57 -1.60 1.17
CA TYR A 175 4.54 -2.36 -0.08
C TYR A 175 4.85 -3.86 0.14
N VAL A 176 5.78 -4.18 1.04
CA VAL A 176 6.15 -5.58 1.37
C VAL A 176 4.97 -6.30 2.01
N ALA A 177 4.24 -5.67 2.94
CA ALA A 177 3.04 -6.26 3.56
C ALA A 177 2.01 -6.77 2.53
N ARG A 178 1.91 -6.08 1.39
CA ARG A 178 0.97 -6.43 0.33
C ARG A 178 1.37 -7.69 -0.45
N HIS A 179 2.64 -8.04 -0.46
CA HIS A 179 3.18 -9.18 -1.22
C HIS A 179 3.50 -10.38 -0.34
N SER A 180 3.31 -10.26 0.97
CA SER A 180 3.50 -11.30 1.99
C SER A 180 2.17 -12.00 2.37
#